data_2e6d62a0de851de76bc8e65d10d9480b
#
_entry.id   2e6d62a0de851de76bc8e65d10d9480b
#
_cell.length_a   1.000
_cell.length_b   1.000
_cell.length_c   1.000
_cell.angle_alpha   90.00
_cell.angle_beta   90.00
_cell.angle_gamma   90.00
#
_symmetry.space_group_name_H-M   'P 1'
#
loop_
_entity.id
_entity.type
_entity.pdbx_description
1 polymer ?
#
loop_
_entity_poly.entity_id
_entity_poly.type
_entity_poly.pdbx_seq_one_letter_code
_entity_poly.pdbx_strand_id
1 'polypeptide(L)'
;MNTSQDVLNHAQQTAHPSLSIAVIGAGPAGLSLALQAARALPHAHITVFDARPADKDVSQDPRVLALSLGSVQELQRMGLWDAMQATQQVAAIRQVHVSQQQPTVLWPGQGQPAVHISATEQGVPQLGAVISYGTLVAPMQAAWLAAVAADESRLSMRFGTPVKGVKAVSEGVEIDAEIVEHFDLAVIAEGGVFADQPKLSWPEGVSRDYRQKAWIGQVLLSDDTPAGVAYERFTPSGPAALLPLPKGSVVPGGPVGPRAALVWCVPSDDDPVAELNDSQRLTVLNTIFPAQVGEIHQMSPLKVFPLGLNAHRRQVSDGALVRIGNAAQTLHPVAGQGFNLGLRDVHELLAALVRASQGGATDVASALRQFERRRQPDRFTLIAGTDFLARSFTFPAPILATARGLGLGAMQALGPLKRALANTMMFGRR
;
A
#
# COMPACT_ATOMS: atom_id res chain seq x y z
N MET A 1 -60.94 16.82 -21.94
CA MET A 1 -59.91 16.06 -22.70
C MET A 1 -58.60 16.79 -22.56
N ASN A 2 -57.83 16.54 -21.48
CA ASN A 2 -56.44 17.01 -21.35
C ASN A 2 -55.73 16.41 -20.12
N THR A 3 -56.01 15.16 -19.79
CA THR A 3 -55.43 14.52 -18.60
C THR A 3 -54.41 13.42 -18.91
N SER A 4 -54.24 13.07 -20.20
CA SER A 4 -53.31 12.00 -20.59
C SER A 4 -51.94 12.49 -21.05
N GLN A 5 -51.76 13.76 -21.42
CA GLN A 5 -50.48 14.36 -21.78
C GLN A 5 -49.69 14.87 -20.58
N ASP A 6 -50.36 15.29 -19.49
CA ASP A 6 -49.66 15.72 -18.27
C ASP A 6 -49.09 14.55 -17.45
N VAL A 7 -49.65 13.36 -17.60
CA VAL A 7 -49.10 12.14 -16.94
C VAL A 7 -47.87 11.60 -17.66
N LEU A 8 -47.77 11.79 -18.97
CA LEU A 8 -46.58 11.41 -19.74
C LEU A 8 -45.43 12.41 -19.60
N ASN A 9 -45.73 13.68 -19.32
CA ASN A 9 -44.70 14.70 -19.05
C ASN A 9 -44.14 14.63 -17.63
N HIS A 10 -44.84 14.03 -16.66
CA HIS A 10 -44.32 13.80 -15.31
C HIS A 10 -43.46 12.53 -15.20
N ALA A 11 -43.51 11.60 -16.18
CA ALA A 11 -42.62 10.42 -16.26
C ALA A 11 -41.27 10.72 -16.90
N GLN A 12 -41.07 11.91 -17.48
CA GLN A 12 -39.76 12.47 -17.83
C GLN A 12 -39.17 13.29 -16.68
N GLN A 13 -39.41 12.89 -15.43
CA GLN A 13 -38.60 13.36 -14.31
C GLN A 13 -37.19 12.87 -14.53
N THR A 14 -36.37 13.76 -15.09
CA THR A 14 -34.92 13.87 -14.95
C THR A 14 -34.27 12.61 -14.35
N ALA A 15 -34.06 11.60 -15.20
CA ALA A 15 -33.04 10.61 -14.92
C ALA A 15 -31.74 11.43 -14.84
N HIS A 16 -31.30 11.74 -13.61
CA HIS A 16 -29.95 12.27 -13.43
C HIS A 16 -29.01 11.32 -14.16
N PRO A 17 -28.13 11.80 -15.03
CA PRO A 17 -27.21 10.92 -15.73
C PRO A 17 -26.45 10.12 -14.66
N SER A 18 -26.62 8.81 -14.69
CA SER A 18 -25.98 7.91 -13.75
C SER A 18 -24.48 7.95 -14.00
N LEU A 19 -23.70 8.28 -12.96
CA LEU A 19 -22.23 8.32 -13.03
C LEU A 19 -21.67 6.95 -13.47
N SER A 20 -20.90 6.91 -14.55
CA SER A 20 -20.23 5.72 -15.04
C SER A 20 -18.74 5.76 -14.68
N ILE A 21 -18.26 4.73 -13.98
CA ILE A 21 -16.89 4.64 -13.45
C ILE A 21 -16.20 3.40 -14.00
N ALA A 22 -15.09 3.59 -14.71
CA ALA A 22 -14.16 2.52 -15.06
C ALA A 22 -13.05 2.43 -14.00
N VAL A 23 -12.89 1.26 -13.37
CA VAL A 23 -11.78 0.97 -12.47
C VAL A 23 -10.83 0.00 -13.17
N ILE A 24 -9.62 0.44 -13.44
CA ILE A 24 -8.61 -0.33 -14.18
C ILE A 24 -7.64 -0.94 -13.18
N GLY A 25 -7.74 -2.26 -13.03
CA GLY A 25 -6.98 -3.08 -12.08
C GLY A 25 -7.81 -3.55 -10.88
N ALA A 26 -8.02 -4.87 -10.76
CA ALA A 26 -8.66 -5.53 -9.64
C ALA A 26 -7.66 -5.92 -8.53
N GLY A 27 -6.69 -5.05 -8.28
CA GLY A 27 -5.83 -5.11 -7.10
C GLY A 27 -6.56 -4.56 -5.85
N PRO A 28 -5.88 -4.56 -4.68
CA PRO A 28 -6.56 -4.17 -3.43
C PRO A 28 -7.09 -2.74 -3.43
N ALA A 29 -6.42 -1.79 -4.11
CA ALA A 29 -6.91 -0.40 -4.22
C ALA A 29 -8.13 -0.30 -5.12
N GLY A 30 -8.12 -0.94 -6.30
CA GLY A 30 -9.24 -0.93 -7.24
C GLY A 30 -10.48 -1.63 -6.68
N LEU A 31 -10.32 -2.82 -6.10
CA LEU A 31 -11.42 -3.54 -5.45
C LEU A 31 -11.96 -2.78 -4.23
N SER A 32 -11.08 -2.14 -3.43
CA SER A 32 -11.52 -1.30 -2.32
C SER A 32 -12.39 -0.14 -2.78
N LEU A 33 -11.98 0.53 -3.87
CA LEU A 33 -12.77 1.60 -4.46
C LEU A 33 -14.11 1.09 -5.00
N ALA A 34 -14.09 0.02 -5.79
CA ALA A 34 -15.29 -0.54 -6.43
C ALA A 34 -16.33 -0.96 -5.37
N LEU A 35 -15.92 -1.72 -4.35
CA LEU A 35 -16.80 -2.16 -3.26
C LEU A 35 -17.42 -1.00 -2.47
N GLN A 36 -16.63 0.00 -2.15
CA GLN A 36 -17.10 1.14 -1.39
C GLN A 36 -17.96 2.07 -2.25
N ALA A 37 -17.58 2.31 -3.52
CA ALA A 37 -18.36 3.13 -4.45
C ALA A 37 -19.71 2.48 -4.77
N ALA A 38 -19.79 1.16 -4.94
CA ALA A 38 -21.04 0.44 -5.16
C ALA A 38 -22.05 0.65 -4.03
N ARG A 39 -21.59 0.82 -2.78
CA ARG A 39 -22.42 1.10 -1.60
C ARG A 39 -22.76 2.57 -1.43
N ALA A 40 -21.77 3.44 -1.66
CA ALA A 40 -21.89 4.87 -1.36
C ALA A 40 -22.51 5.70 -2.50
N LEU A 41 -22.49 5.15 -3.73
CA LEU A 41 -23.02 5.75 -4.95
C LEU A 41 -24.06 4.79 -5.59
N PRO A 42 -25.26 4.67 -5.04
CA PRO A 42 -26.23 3.62 -5.40
C PRO A 42 -26.74 3.73 -6.85
N HIS A 43 -26.53 4.85 -7.51
CA HIS A 43 -26.94 5.06 -8.90
C HIS A 43 -25.75 5.03 -9.89
N ALA A 44 -24.53 4.85 -9.42
CA ALA A 44 -23.36 4.79 -10.29
C ALA A 44 -23.21 3.41 -10.96
N HIS A 45 -22.87 3.39 -12.24
CA HIS A 45 -22.43 2.18 -12.94
C HIS A 45 -20.92 2.00 -12.76
N ILE A 46 -20.49 0.83 -12.34
CA ILE A 46 -19.07 0.56 -12.03
C ILE A 46 -18.61 -0.67 -12.78
N THR A 47 -17.63 -0.49 -13.66
CA THR A 47 -16.96 -1.57 -14.38
C THR A 47 -15.53 -1.71 -13.89
N VAL A 48 -15.14 -2.89 -13.41
CA VAL A 48 -13.77 -3.21 -13.04
C VAL A 48 -13.13 -4.03 -14.15
N PHE A 49 -12.00 -3.55 -14.68
CA PHE A 49 -11.18 -4.23 -15.69
C PHE A 49 -9.94 -4.83 -15.03
N ASP A 50 -9.57 -6.04 -15.42
CA ASP A 50 -8.31 -6.66 -14.99
C ASP A 50 -7.74 -7.54 -16.11
N ALA A 51 -6.45 -7.40 -16.38
CA ALA A 51 -5.76 -8.19 -17.39
C ALA A 51 -5.59 -9.67 -16.98
N ARG A 52 -5.73 -9.99 -15.68
CA ARG A 52 -5.65 -11.38 -15.20
C ARG A 52 -6.84 -12.18 -15.70
N PRO A 53 -6.63 -13.45 -16.10
CA PRO A 53 -7.72 -14.34 -16.45
C PRO A 53 -8.58 -14.67 -15.21
N ALA A 54 -9.85 -14.99 -15.44
CA ALA A 54 -10.84 -15.24 -14.39
C ALA A 54 -10.50 -16.45 -13.49
N ASP A 55 -9.83 -17.44 -14.03
CA ASP A 55 -9.40 -18.67 -13.35
C ASP A 55 -8.12 -18.51 -12.52
N LYS A 56 -7.49 -17.35 -12.57
CA LYS A 56 -6.28 -17.09 -11.80
C LYS A 56 -6.58 -17.05 -10.29
N ASP A 57 -6.15 -18.09 -9.58
CA ASP A 57 -6.24 -18.12 -8.12
C ASP A 57 -5.28 -17.09 -7.49
N VAL A 58 -5.85 -16.03 -6.94
CA VAL A 58 -5.11 -14.98 -6.24
C VAL A 58 -4.82 -15.34 -4.78
N SER A 59 -5.51 -16.31 -4.20
CA SER A 59 -5.39 -16.67 -2.77
C SER A 59 -4.00 -17.17 -2.39
N GLN A 60 -3.28 -17.74 -3.35
CA GLN A 60 -1.95 -18.31 -3.17
C GLN A 60 -0.81 -17.30 -3.31
N ASP A 61 -1.10 -16.02 -3.53
CA ASP A 61 -0.05 -15.00 -3.67
C ASP A 61 0.62 -14.71 -2.30
N PRO A 62 1.90 -15.11 -2.13
CA PRO A 62 2.59 -15.05 -0.83
C PRO A 62 3.19 -13.68 -0.51
N ARG A 63 3.10 -12.70 -1.42
CA ARG A 63 3.63 -11.36 -1.17
C ARG A 63 3.06 -10.80 0.12
N VAL A 64 3.89 -10.23 0.96
CA VAL A 64 3.51 -9.73 2.28
C VAL A 64 3.31 -8.23 2.25
N LEU A 65 2.27 -7.77 2.90
CA LEU A 65 1.89 -6.36 3.04
C LEU A 65 1.78 -5.98 4.52
N ALA A 66 2.34 -4.83 4.86
CA ALA A 66 2.13 -4.21 6.17
C ALA A 66 1.00 -3.18 6.07
N LEU A 67 -0.09 -3.45 6.75
CA LEU A 67 -1.26 -2.57 6.88
C LEU A 67 -1.08 -1.64 8.06
N SER A 68 -1.32 -0.35 7.90
CA SER A 68 -1.47 0.57 9.02
C SER A 68 -2.81 0.34 9.74
N LEU A 69 -2.95 0.84 10.97
CA LEU A 69 -4.22 0.74 11.69
C LEU A 69 -5.39 1.36 10.92
N GLY A 70 -5.17 2.50 10.25
CA GLY A 70 -6.20 3.13 9.41
C GLY A 70 -6.64 2.24 8.26
N SER A 71 -5.73 1.48 7.65
CA SER A 71 -6.05 0.51 6.60
C SER A 71 -6.84 -0.69 7.15
N VAL A 72 -6.48 -1.17 8.34
CA VAL A 72 -7.24 -2.23 9.03
C VAL A 72 -8.67 -1.76 9.32
N GLN A 73 -8.84 -0.56 9.85
CA GLN A 73 -10.15 0.03 10.11
C GLN A 73 -11.00 0.20 8.84
N GLU A 74 -10.35 0.49 7.71
CA GLU A 74 -11.04 0.57 6.41
C GLU A 74 -11.60 -0.81 5.99
N LEU A 75 -10.79 -1.86 6.10
CA LEU A 75 -11.21 -3.24 5.83
C LEU A 75 -12.31 -3.71 6.80
N GLN A 76 -12.28 -3.26 8.06
CA GLN A 76 -13.35 -3.51 9.03
C GLN A 76 -14.67 -2.84 8.60
N ARG A 77 -14.63 -1.57 8.18
CA ARG A 77 -15.82 -0.86 7.65
C ARG A 77 -16.40 -1.51 6.40
N MET A 78 -15.54 -2.12 5.59
CA MET A 78 -15.96 -2.91 4.43
C MET A 78 -16.60 -4.26 4.82
N GLY A 79 -16.46 -4.70 6.08
CA GLY A 79 -16.96 -6.00 6.56
C GLY A 79 -16.10 -7.19 6.10
N LEU A 80 -14.85 -6.95 5.71
CA LEU A 80 -13.95 -7.98 5.16
C LEU A 80 -12.90 -8.47 6.16
N TRP A 81 -12.64 -7.69 7.22
CA TRP A 81 -11.56 -7.95 8.15
C TRP A 81 -11.71 -9.27 8.92
N ASP A 82 -12.92 -9.59 9.37
CA ASP A 82 -13.20 -10.82 10.13
C ASP A 82 -12.94 -12.07 9.29
N ALA A 83 -13.33 -12.05 8.01
CA ALA A 83 -13.03 -13.13 7.08
C ALA A 83 -11.51 -13.31 6.86
N MET A 84 -10.76 -12.19 6.79
CA MET A 84 -9.29 -12.23 6.70
C MET A 84 -8.67 -12.80 7.98
N GLN A 85 -9.14 -12.39 9.15
CA GLN A 85 -8.66 -12.92 10.45
C GLN A 85 -8.96 -14.40 10.63
N ALA A 86 -10.12 -14.87 10.16
CA ALA A 86 -10.51 -16.27 10.23
C ALA A 86 -9.54 -17.21 9.50
N THR A 87 -8.77 -16.72 8.54
CA THR A 87 -7.70 -17.51 7.87
C THR A 87 -6.52 -17.82 8.78
N GLN A 88 -6.40 -17.17 9.93
CA GLN A 88 -5.22 -17.22 10.82
C GLN A 88 -3.89 -16.84 10.13
N GLN A 89 -3.96 -16.14 9.00
CA GLN A 89 -2.79 -15.67 8.24
C GLN A 89 -2.49 -14.18 8.45
N VAL A 90 -3.11 -13.57 9.46
CA VAL A 90 -2.93 -12.17 9.83
C VAL A 90 -2.13 -12.08 11.13
N ALA A 91 -1.06 -11.27 11.15
CA ALA A 91 -0.30 -10.98 12.35
C ALA A 91 -0.45 -9.52 12.76
N ALA A 92 -0.84 -9.24 14.01
CA ALA A 92 -0.92 -7.88 14.52
C ALA A 92 0.48 -7.29 14.74
N ILE A 93 0.66 -6.03 14.33
CA ILE A 93 1.84 -5.21 14.72
C ILE A 93 1.47 -4.46 15.99
N ARG A 94 2.04 -4.86 17.12
CA ARG A 94 1.83 -4.19 18.43
C ARG A 94 2.95 -3.25 18.78
N GLN A 95 4.15 -3.48 18.24
CA GLN A 95 5.32 -2.65 18.46
C GLN A 95 6.10 -2.49 17.15
N VAL A 96 6.75 -1.33 17.02
CA VAL A 96 7.72 -1.05 15.96
C VAL A 96 9.02 -0.62 16.61
N HIS A 97 10.10 -1.29 16.26
CA HIS A 97 11.45 -0.98 16.68
C HIS A 97 12.27 -0.48 15.51
N VAL A 98 12.65 0.79 15.53
CA VAL A 98 13.50 1.41 14.51
C VAL A 98 14.87 1.71 15.09
N SER A 99 15.92 1.20 14.45
CA SER A 99 17.30 1.40 14.92
C SER A 99 18.29 1.44 13.75
N GLN A 100 19.53 1.79 14.01
CA GLN A 100 20.63 1.72 13.03
C GLN A 100 21.74 0.78 13.49
N GLN A 101 22.46 0.20 12.54
CA GLN A 101 23.59 -0.69 12.81
C GLN A 101 24.87 0.11 13.14
N GLN A 102 25.06 1.25 12.48
CA GLN A 102 26.23 2.09 12.69
C GLN A 102 26.22 2.71 14.10
N PRO A 103 27.38 2.73 14.80
CA PRO A 103 27.44 3.31 16.15
C PRO A 103 27.23 4.81 16.12
N THR A 104 26.64 5.33 17.20
CA THR A 104 26.48 6.75 17.48
C THR A 104 27.53 7.19 18.46
N VAL A 105 28.58 7.87 17.99
CA VAL A 105 29.78 8.18 18.79
C VAL A 105 29.49 9.05 20.00
N LEU A 106 28.51 9.93 19.94
CA LEU A 106 28.17 10.90 20.99
C LEU A 106 26.97 10.47 21.84
N TRP A 107 26.58 9.19 21.81
CA TRP A 107 25.43 8.73 22.59
C TRP A 107 25.86 8.42 24.02
N PRO A 108 25.32 9.14 25.05
CA PRO A 108 25.61 8.85 26.44
C PRO A 108 24.81 7.62 26.89
N GLY A 109 25.49 6.59 27.35
CA GLY A 109 24.87 5.39 27.89
C GLY A 109 25.18 4.10 27.12
N GLN A 110 24.60 3.00 27.58
CA GLN A 110 24.83 1.69 26.95
C GLN A 110 23.78 1.45 25.83
N GLY A 111 24.23 0.96 24.69
CA GLY A 111 23.41 0.59 23.53
C GLY A 111 23.30 1.67 22.46
N GLN A 112 22.68 1.31 21.36
CA GLN A 112 22.42 2.23 20.22
C GLN A 112 21.05 2.91 20.39
N PRO A 113 20.93 4.19 19.98
CA PRO A 113 19.64 4.87 19.96
C PRO A 113 18.64 4.12 19.08
N ALA A 114 17.43 3.92 19.62
CA ALA A 114 16.34 3.30 18.92
C ALA A 114 15.03 4.04 19.22
N VAL A 115 14.11 3.99 18.26
CA VAL A 115 12.74 4.47 18.46
C VAL A 115 11.85 3.26 18.68
N HIS A 116 11.15 3.25 19.79
CA HIS A 116 10.15 2.24 20.12
C HIS A 116 8.76 2.90 20.10
N ILE A 117 7.89 2.38 19.28
CA ILE A 117 6.48 2.79 19.23
C ILE A 117 5.65 1.57 19.61
N SER A 118 4.83 1.68 20.63
CA SER A 118 3.93 0.60 21.06
C SER A 118 2.47 1.01 20.93
N ALA A 119 1.61 0.02 20.65
CA ALA A 119 0.17 0.19 20.62
C ALA A 119 -0.38 0.70 21.96
N THR A 120 0.18 0.20 23.06
CA THR A 120 -0.19 0.62 24.42
C THR A 120 0.08 2.10 24.64
N GLU A 121 1.27 2.61 24.27
CA GLU A 121 1.58 4.04 24.36
C GLU A 121 0.68 4.93 23.52
N GLN A 122 0.15 4.39 22.41
CA GLN A 122 -0.75 5.10 21.50
C GLN A 122 -2.23 4.94 21.89
N GLY A 123 -2.55 4.13 22.91
CA GLY A 123 -3.93 3.86 23.33
C GLY A 123 -4.76 3.10 22.28
N VAL A 124 -4.13 2.26 21.47
CA VAL A 124 -4.78 1.49 20.39
C VAL A 124 -4.53 -0.01 20.57
N PRO A 125 -5.39 -0.90 20.03
CA PRO A 125 -5.22 -2.35 20.18
C PRO A 125 -4.00 -2.88 19.40
N GLN A 126 -3.64 -2.22 18.31
CA GLN A 126 -2.49 -2.53 17.44
C GLN A 126 -2.11 -1.31 16.61
N LEU A 127 -0.87 -1.24 16.14
CA LEU A 127 -0.40 -0.18 15.23
C LEU A 127 -0.75 -0.48 13.77
N GLY A 128 -0.97 -1.74 13.47
CA GLY A 128 -1.25 -2.25 12.15
C GLY A 128 -1.28 -3.77 12.12
N ALA A 129 -1.22 -4.35 10.94
CA ALA A 129 -1.19 -5.79 10.74
C ALA A 129 -0.33 -6.17 9.53
N VAL A 130 0.17 -7.40 9.53
CA VAL A 130 0.86 -8.00 8.39
C VAL A 130 -0.04 -9.10 7.82
N ILE A 131 -0.20 -9.10 6.50
CA ILE A 131 -1.09 -10.01 5.78
C ILE A 131 -0.46 -10.38 4.43
N SER A 132 -0.73 -11.58 3.91
CA SER A 132 -0.36 -11.89 2.54
C SER A 132 -1.28 -11.19 1.53
N TYR A 133 -0.77 -10.94 0.33
CA TYR A 133 -1.57 -10.37 -0.77
C TYR A 133 -2.78 -11.26 -1.08
N GLY A 134 -2.59 -12.57 -1.12
CA GLY A 134 -3.66 -13.51 -1.38
C GLY A 134 -4.76 -13.46 -0.31
N THR A 135 -4.38 -13.47 0.96
CA THR A 135 -5.32 -13.34 2.09
C THR A 135 -6.10 -12.02 2.07
N LEU A 136 -5.49 -10.96 1.55
CA LEU A 136 -6.15 -9.65 1.40
C LEU A 136 -7.09 -9.62 0.20
N VAL A 137 -6.62 -10.01 -1.00
CA VAL A 137 -7.32 -9.78 -2.26
C VAL A 137 -8.42 -10.81 -2.53
N ALA A 138 -8.24 -12.08 -2.14
CA ALA A 138 -9.23 -13.11 -2.42
C ALA A 138 -10.62 -12.80 -1.83
N PRO A 139 -10.77 -12.44 -0.53
CA PRO A 139 -12.09 -12.05 -0.01
C PRO A 139 -12.62 -10.75 -0.61
N MET A 140 -11.76 -9.80 -0.99
CA MET A 140 -12.20 -8.58 -1.69
C MET A 140 -12.76 -8.90 -3.08
N GLN A 141 -12.09 -9.77 -3.84
CA GLN A 141 -12.54 -10.22 -5.14
C GLN A 141 -13.85 -11.01 -5.04
N ALA A 142 -13.94 -11.92 -4.08
CA ALA A 142 -15.17 -12.68 -3.84
C ALA A 142 -16.35 -11.75 -3.48
N ALA A 143 -16.13 -10.74 -2.63
CA ALA A 143 -17.15 -9.76 -2.27
C ALA A 143 -17.57 -8.90 -3.48
N TRP A 144 -16.64 -8.52 -4.37
CA TRP A 144 -16.95 -7.80 -5.58
C TRP A 144 -17.78 -8.64 -6.55
N LEU A 145 -17.39 -9.89 -6.78
CA LEU A 145 -18.14 -10.80 -7.65
C LEU A 145 -19.55 -11.07 -7.12
N ALA A 146 -19.71 -11.20 -5.80
CA ALA A 146 -21.03 -11.32 -5.17
C ALA A 146 -21.87 -10.04 -5.36
N ALA A 147 -21.27 -8.85 -5.28
CA ALA A 147 -21.95 -7.58 -5.52
C ALA A 147 -22.38 -7.47 -7.00
N VAL A 148 -21.54 -7.87 -7.95
CA VAL A 148 -21.87 -7.94 -9.38
C VAL A 148 -23.04 -8.88 -9.62
N ALA A 149 -23.03 -10.09 -9.09
CA ALA A 149 -24.12 -11.05 -9.23
C ALA A 149 -25.45 -10.57 -8.62
N ALA A 150 -25.39 -9.71 -7.61
CA ALA A 150 -26.58 -9.11 -6.99
C ALA A 150 -27.15 -7.94 -7.79
N ASP A 151 -26.34 -7.26 -8.63
CA ASP A 151 -26.76 -6.07 -9.40
C ASP A 151 -25.97 -5.95 -10.72
N GLU A 152 -26.21 -6.89 -11.63
CA GLU A 152 -25.55 -6.93 -12.94
C GLU A 152 -25.94 -5.75 -13.86
N SER A 153 -27.05 -5.06 -13.54
CA SER A 153 -27.48 -3.91 -14.32
C SER A 153 -26.54 -2.70 -14.14
N ARG A 154 -25.82 -2.66 -13.02
CA ARG A 154 -25.03 -1.50 -12.60
C ARG A 154 -23.56 -1.85 -12.35
N LEU A 155 -23.25 -3.08 -11.96
CA LEU A 155 -21.91 -3.53 -11.60
C LEU A 155 -21.38 -4.57 -12.57
N SER A 156 -20.12 -4.46 -12.93
CA SER A 156 -19.50 -5.37 -13.91
C SER A 156 -18.05 -5.69 -13.53
N MET A 157 -17.62 -6.94 -13.82
CA MET A 157 -16.24 -7.39 -13.71
C MET A 157 -15.78 -7.99 -15.04
N ARG A 158 -14.70 -7.47 -15.61
CA ARG A 158 -14.12 -7.92 -16.87
C ARG A 158 -12.70 -8.43 -16.64
N PHE A 159 -12.59 -9.73 -16.43
CA PHE A 159 -11.32 -10.44 -16.38
C PHE A 159 -10.77 -10.72 -17.78
N GLY A 160 -9.44 -10.91 -17.89
CA GLY A 160 -8.75 -11.19 -19.14
C GLY A 160 -8.81 -10.04 -20.13
N THR A 161 -9.20 -8.85 -19.68
CA THR A 161 -9.43 -7.68 -20.52
C THR A 161 -8.40 -6.58 -20.19
N PRO A 162 -7.21 -6.64 -20.80
CA PRO A 162 -6.20 -5.60 -20.63
C PRO A 162 -6.66 -4.30 -21.27
N VAL A 163 -6.61 -3.21 -20.51
CA VAL A 163 -6.86 -1.88 -21.04
C VAL A 163 -5.62 -1.42 -21.80
N LYS A 164 -5.76 -1.20 -23.11
CA LYS A 164 -4.67 -0.79 -24.02
C LYS A 164 -4.43 0.71 -23.99
N GLY A 165 -5.48 1.48 -23.73
CA GLY A 165 -5.41 2.93 -23.69
C GLY A 165 -6.58 3.56 -22.95
N VAL A 166 -6.31 4.75 -22.38
CA VAL A 166 -7.31 5.63 -21.78
C VAL A 166 -7.11 7.00 -22.39
N LYS A 167 -8.16 7.52 -23.02
CA LYS A 167 -8.13 8.80 -23.70
C LYS A 167 -9.20 9.73 -23.14
N ALA A 168 -8.78 10.90 -22.67
CA ALA A 168 -9.72 11.94 -22.28
C ALA A 168 -10.46 12.49 -23.52
N VAL A 169 -11.76 12.69 -23.38
CA VAL A 169 -12.64 13.30 -24.37
C VAL A 169 -13.37 14.49 -23.74
N SER A 170 -14.20 15.19 -24.52
CA SER A 170 -14.88 16.41 -24.03
C SER A 170 -15.75 16.18 -22.79
N GLU A 171 -16.39 15.00 -22.68
CA GLU A 171 -17.32 14.66 -21.62
C GLU A 171 -16.95 13.31 -20.97
N GLY A 172 -15.71 13.18 -20.46
CA GLY A 172 -15.31 11.95 -19.80
C GLY A 172 -14.05 11.30 -20.39
N VAL A 173 -14.05 9.98 -20.49
CA VAL A 173 -12.92 9.19 -21.00
C VAL A 173 -13.39 8.05 -21.88
N GLU A 174 -12.61 7.73 -22.91
CA GLU A 174 -12.72 6.52 -23.69
C GLU A 174 -11.71 5.49 -23.17
N ILE A 175 -12.17 4.27 -22.95
CA ILE A 175 -11.38 3.11 -22.53
C ILE A 175 -11.26 2.18 -23.74
N ASP A 176 -10.03 1.92 -24.21
CA ASP A 176 -9.73 0.94 -25.22
C ASP A 176 -9.42 -0.42 -24.57
N ALA A 177 -10.43 -1.29 -24.52
CA ALA A 177 -10.36 -2.62 -23.94
C ALA A 177 -11.22 -3.57 -24.79
N GLU A 178 -10.66 -4.21 -25.81
CA GLU A 178 -11.36 -5.00 -26.86
C GLU A 178 -12.29 -4.16 -27.75
N ILE A 179 -13.18 -3.40 -27.11
CA ILE A 179 -14.01 -2.35 -27.73
C ILE A 179 -13.76 -1.02 -27.02
N VAL A 180 -14.02 0.07 -27.71
CA VAL A 180 -13.93 1.41 -27.11
C VAL A 180 -15.24 1.72 -26.40
N GLU A 181 -15.15 2.03 -25.11
CA GLU A 181 -16.30 2.38 -24.27
C GLU A 181 -16.08 3.74 -23.59
N HIS A 182 -17.18 4.47 -23.40
CA HIS A 182 -17.17 5.78 -22.76
C HIS A 182 -17.57 5.68 -21.29
N PHE A 183 -16.84 6.43 -20.42
CA PHE A 183 -17.11 6.56 -19.00
C PHE A 183 -16.94 8.01 -18.57
N ASP A 184 -17.68 8.41 -17.52
CA ASP A 184 -17.52 9.75 -16.92
C ASP A 184 -16.23 9.87 -16.13
N LEU A 185 -15.73 8.75 -15.60
CA LEU A 185 -14.51 8.69 -14.79
C LEU A 185 -13.74 7.40 -15.03
N ALA A 186 -12.44 7.52 -15.29
CA ALA A 186 -11.50 6.41 -15.24
C ALA A 186 -10.59 6.50 -14.01
N VAL A 187 -10.48 5.40 -13.27
CA VAL A 187 -9.60 5.25 -12.13
C VAL A 187 -8.54 4.19 -12.44
N ILE A 188 -7.31 4.62 -12.65
CA ILE A 188 -6.18 3.69 -12.84
C ILE A 188 -5.69 3.26 -11.46
N ALA A 189 -5.90 1.99 -11.15
CA ALA A 189 -5.48 1.31 -9.93
C ALA A 189 -4.52 0.14 -10.21
N GLU A 190 -4.04 0.02 -11.44
CA GLU A 190 -3.04 -0.96 -11.83
C GLU A 190 -1.72 -0.61 -11.15
N GLY A 191 -1.16 -1.57 -10.41
CA GLY A 191 0.12 -1.42 -9.76
C GLY A 191 1.10 -2.45 -10.31
N GLY A 192 2.21 -2.01 -10.86
CA GLY A 192 3.34 -2.86 -11.18
C GLY A 192 4.46 -2.71 -10.15
N VAL A 193 5.49 -3.54 -10.24
CA VAL A 193 6.77 -3.29 -9.59
C VAL A 193 7.48 -2.15 -10.34
N PHE A 194 8.39 -1.44 -9.67
CA PHE A 194 9.11 -0.29 -10.24
C PHE A 194 9.76 -0.59 -11.62
N ALA A 195 10.29 -1.82 -11.77
CA ALA A 195 10.96 -2.22 -13.01
C ALA A 195 10.06 -2.23 -14.26
N ASP A 196 8.78 -2.52 -14.08
CA ASP A 196 7.82 -2.70 -15.16
C ASP A 196 7.07 -1.39 -15.50
N GLN A 197 7.29 -0.34 -14.71
CA GLN A 197 6.62 0.94 -14.91
C GLN A 197 7.37 1.84 -15.88
N PRO A 198 6.66 2.62 -16.72
CA PRO A 198 7.27 3.63 -17.55
C PRO A 198 7.95 4.68 -16.66
N LYS A 199 9.17 5.07 -17.03
CA LYS A 199 9.91 6.12 -16.32
C LYS A 199 9.29 7.48 -16.61
N LEU A 200 8.88 8.17 -15.55
CA LEU A 200 8.33 9.51 -15.63
C LEU A 200 9.45 10.55 -15.75
N SER A 201 9.20 11.56 -16.58
CA SER A 201 10.06 12.74 -16.72
C SER A 201 9.30 14.02 -16.32
N TRP A 202 10.05 15.08 -16.02
CA TRP A 202 9.43 16.38 -15.79
C TRP A 202 8.77 16.91 -17.06
N PRO A 203 7.52 17.48 -17.04
CA PRO A 203 6.71 17.86 -15.88
C PRO A 203 5.75 16.79 -15.34
N GLU A 204 5.71 15.60 -15.91
CA GLU A 204 4.73 14.55 -15.58
C GLU A 204 4.94 13.96 -14.19
N GLY A 205 6.19 13.80 -13.78
CA GLY A 205 6.51 13.19 -12.49
C GLY A 205 8.01 13.10 -12.23
N VAL A 206 8.35 12.20 -11.31
CA VAL A 206 9.73 11.89 -10.93
C VAL A 206 9.90 10.39 -10.95
N SER A 207 10.88 9.91 -11.71
CA SER A 207 11.41 8.54 -11.62
C SER A 207 12.83 8.59 -11.10
N ARG A 208 13.13 7.75 -10.12
CA ARG A 208 14.48 7.62 -9.55
C ARG A 208 14.80 6.16 -9.31
N ASP A 209 15.83 5.67 -9.92
CA ASP A 209 16.45 4.40 -9.55
C ASP A 209 17.32 4.65 -8.30
N TYR A 210 17.06 3.90 -7.22
CA TYR A 210 17.86 4.00 -6.00
C TYR A 210 19.18 3.27 -6.10
N ARG A 211 19.41 2.52 -7.19
CA ARG A 211 20.53 1.57 -7.33
C ARG A 211 20.58 0.59 -6.14
N GLN A 212 19.39 0.18 -5.71
CA GLN A 212 19.17 -0.78 -4.64
C GLN A 212 18.24 -1.87 -5.12
N LYS A 213 18.37 -3.03 -4.51
CA LYS A 213 17.44 -4.15 -4.65
C LYS A 213 17.07 -4.69 -3.28
N ALA A 214 15.90 -5.29 -3.19
CA ALA A 214 15.42 -5.94 -1.98
C ALA A 214 15.45 -7.45 -2.17
N TRP A 215 16.11 -8.15 -1.25
CA TRP A 215 15.98 -9.58 -1.03
C TRP A 215 14.78 -9.82 -0.12
N ILE A 216 13.77 -10.52 -0.62
CA ILE A 216 12.49 -10.72 0.07
C ILE A 216 12.24 -12.21 0.27
N GLY A 217 11.87 -12.59 1.51
CA GLY A 217 11.50 -13.94 1.88
C GLY A 217 10.92 -14.00 3.27
N GLN A 218 10.99 -15.16 3.88
CA GLN A 218 10.57 -15.39 5.25
C GLN A 218 11.71 -16.01 6.05
N VAL A 219 11.75 -15.73 7.35
CA VAL A 219 12.72 -16.28 8.27
C VAL A 219 12.02 -16.92 9.47
N LEU A 220 12.60 -18.03 9.95
CA LEU A 220 12.23 -18.68 11.18
C LEU A 220 13.08 -18.13 12.32
N LEU A 221 12.46 -17.76 13.40
CA LEU A 221 13.06 -17.10 14.55
C LEU A 221 13.04 -18.04 15.76
N SER A 222 13.88 -17.76 16.74
CA SER A 222 13.88 -18.47 18.02
C SER A 222 12.57 -18.28 18.79
N ASP A 223 12.22 -19.23 19.67
CA ASP A 223 10.95 -19.25 20.40
C ASP A 223 10.78 -18.09 21.38
N ASP A 224 11.88 -17.49 21.82
CA ASP A 224 11.92 -16.32 22.70
C ASP A 224 11.73 -14.98 21.96
N THR A 225 11.63 -14.98 20.64
CA THR A 225 11.36 -13.77 19.86
C THR A 225 10.02 -13.14 20.25
N PRO A 226 10.00 -11.85 20.61
CA PRO A 226 8.77 -11.15 21.00
C PRO A 226 7.74 -11.12 19.87
N ALA A 227 6.53 -11.60 20.15
CA ALA A 227 5.45 -11.64 19.16
C ALA A 227 4.89 -10.25 18.85
N GLY A 228 4.58 -9.98 17.58
CA GLY A 228 3.91 -8.75 17.15
C GLY A 228 4.84 -7.53 17.11
N VAL A 229 6.15 -7.72 17.06
CA VAL A 229 7.14 -6.66 16.89
C VAL A 229 7.60 -6.60 15.45
N ALA A 230 7.50 -5.44 14.82
CA ALA A 230 8.14 -5.13 13.55
C ALA A 230 9.49 -4.46 13.82
N TYR A 231 10.55 -4.97 13.20
CA TYR A 231 11.89 -4.42 13.33
C TYR A 231 12.29 -3.75 12.01
N GLU A 232 12.75 -2.52 12.09
CA GLU A 232 13.36 -1.77 11.00
C GLU A 232 14.80 -1.43 11.40
N ARG A 233 15.77 -1.95 10.67
CA ARG A 233 17.19 -1.77 10.95
C ARG A 233 17.89 -1.09 9.78
N PHE A 234 18.38 0.11 9.98
CA PHE A 234 19.16 0.81 8.97
C PHE A 234 20.61 0.33 9.02
N THR A 235 21.07 -0.24 7.92
CA THR A 235 22.46 -0.71 7.74
C THR A 235 23.21 0.19 6.76
N PRO A 236 24.54 0.10 6.67
CA PRO A 236 25.32 0.82 5.65
C PRO A 236 24.94 0.45 4.21
N SER A 237 24.45 -0.78 3.99
CA SER A 237 24.05 -1.28 2.67
C SER A 237 22.60 -0.92 2.31
N GLY A 238 21.78 -0.55 3.29
CA GLY A 238 20.36 -0.25 3.11
C GLY A 238 19.52 -0.70 4.31
N PRO A 239 18.23 -0.44 4.34
CA PRO A 239 17.36 -0.90 5.40
C PRO A 239 17.12 -2.41 5.33
N ALA A 240 17.01 -3.05 6.51
CA ALA A 240 16.56 -4.42 6.67
C ALA A 240 15.38 -4.46 7.63
N ALA A 241 14.30 -5.14 7.26
CA ALA A 241 13.08 -5.21 8.06
C ALA A 241 12.66 -6.66 8.32
N LEU A 242 12.15 -6.90 9.53
CA LEU A 242 11.43 -8.11 9.91
C LEU A 242 9.99 -7.72 10.30
N LEU A 243 9.03 -8.24 9.57
CA LEU A 243 7.62 -8.03 9.84
C LEU A 243 7.01 -9.29 10.45
N PRO A 244 6.32 -9.23 11.59
CA PRO A 244 5.80 -10.41 12.27
C PRO A 244 4.81 -11.17 11.37
N LEU A 245 4.92 -12.50 11.37
CA LEU A 245 3.97 -13.40 10.72
C LEU A 245 3.37 -14.35 11.75
N PRO A 246 2.23 -14.98 11.47
CA PRO A 246 1.72 -16.08 12.27
C PRO A 246 2.75 -17.21 12.35
N LYS A 247 2.78 -17.96 13.46
CA LYS A 247 3.64 -19.14 13.59
C LYS A 247 3.46 -20.10 12.42
N GLY A 248 4.54 -20.68 11.96
CA GLY A 248 4.51 -21.59 10.82
C GLY A 248 5.90 -22.02 10.39
N SER A 249 5.98 -22.79 9.32
CA SER A 249 7.23 -23.15 8.68
C SER A 249 7.59 -22.17 7.55
N VAL A 250 8.86 -21.97 7.27
CA VAL A 250 9.38 -21.15 6.16
C VAL A 250 9.80 -21.98 4.95
N VAL A 251 9.86 -23.30 5.10
CA VAL A 251 10.10 -24.28 4.01
C VAL A 251 9.11 -25.45 4.15
N PRO A 252 8.72 -26.10 3.06
CA PRO A 252 7.82 -27.26 3.12
C PRO A 252 8.38 -28.36 4.04
N GLY A 253 7.55 -28.84 5.00
CA GLY A 253 7.94 -29.88 5.95
C GLY A 253 8.97 -29.48 7.00
N GLY A 254 9.37 -28.20 7.06
CA GLY A 254 10.31 -27.69 8.05
C GLY A 254 9.68 -27.46 9.43
N PRO A 255 10.51 -27.04 10.40
CA PRO A 255 10.05 -26.75 11.76
C PRO A 255 9.05 -25.61 11.78
N VAL A 256 8.07 -25.70 12.70
CA VAL A 256 7.06 -24.68 12.95
C VAL A 256 7.46 -23.84 14.16
N GLY A 257 7.52 -22.53 13.99
CA GLY A 257 7.90 -21.61 15.07
C GLY A 257 7.52 -20.16 14.76
N PRO A 258 7.99 -19.22 15.58
CA PRO A 258 7.90 -17.80 15.29
C PRO A 258 8.58 -17.49 13.94
N ARG A 259 7.93 -16.68 13.12
CA ARG A 259 8.49 -16.30 11.80
C ARG A 259 8.22 -14.85 11.47
N ALA A 260 9.03 -14.32 10.58
CA ALA A 260 8.87 -12.97 10.06
C ALA A 260 9.05 -12.93 8.53
N ALA A 261 8.40 -11.99 7.89
CA ALA A 261 8.75 -11.60 6.54
C ALA A 261 10.02 -10.74 6.58
N LEU A 262 10.99 -11.11 5.75
CA LEU A 262 12.25 -10.39 5.57
C LEU A 262 12.16 -9.49 4.35
N VAL A 263 12.54 -8.23 4.53
CA VAL A 263 12.87 -7.29 3.45
C VAL A 263 14.29 -6.80 3.70
N TRP A 264 15.23 -7.17 2.85
CA TRP A 264 16.64 -6.86 3.02
C TRP A 264 17.17 -6.08 1.82
N CYS A 265 17.30 -4.77 1.98
CA CYS A 265 17.74 -3.87 0.92
C CYS A 265 19.27 -3.79 0.88
N VAL A 266 19.83 -3.89 -0.33
CA VAL A 266 21.27 -3.81 -0.59
C VAL A 266 21.53 -3.01 -1.88
N PRO A 267 22.77 -2.51 -2.12
CA PRO A 267 23.15 -1.90 -3.39
C PRO A 267 23.00 -2.89 -4.55
N SER A 268 22.60 -2.41 -5.72
CA SER A 268 22.48 -3.26 -6.92
C SER A 268 23.83 -3.59 -7.55
N ASP A 269 24.74 -2.60 -7.56
CA ASP A 269 26.03 -2.70 -8.27
C ASP A 269 27.09 -3.45 -7.45
N ASP A 270 27.01 -3.40 -6.12
CA ASP A 270 27.91 -4.07 -5.18
C ASP A 270 27.06 -4.79 -4.12
N ASP A 271 26.44 -5.89 -4.53
CA ASP A 271 25.55 -6.68 -3.70
C ASP A 271 26.31 -7.64 -2.79
N PRO A 272 26.41 -7.35 -1.49
CA PRO A 272 27.17 -8.20 -0.56
C PRO A 272 26.47 -9.54 -0.24
N VAL A 273 25.28 -9.77 -0.77
CA VAL A 273 24.44 -10.93 -0.46
C VAL A 273 24.35 -11.92 -1.62
N ALA A 274 24.60 -11.47 -2.85
CA ALA A 274 24.39 -12.26 -4.06
C ALA A 274 25.14 -13.58 -4.06
N GLU A 275 26.44 -13.53 -3.72
CA GLU A 275 27.34 -14.69 -3.73
C GLU A 275 27.29 -15.54 -2.45
N LEU A 276 26.54 -15.10 -1.43
CA LEU A 276 26.43 -15.83 -0.17
C LEU A 276 25.49 -17.03 -0.29
N ASN A 277 25.90 -18.15 0.29
CA ASN A 277 25.00 -19.27 0.54
C ASN A 277 24.07 -18.99 1.74
N ASP A 278 23.04 -19.82 1.94
CA ASP A 278 22.02 -19.58 2.96
C ASP A 278 22.58 -19.54 4.39
N SER A 279 23.60 -20.36 4.71
CA SER A 279 24.25 -20.34 6.03
C SER A 279 24.99 -19.01 6.26
N GLN A 280 25.69 -18.52 5.25
CA GLN A 280 26.36 -17.22 5.32
C GLN A 280 25.38 -16.07 5.44
N ARG A 281 24.26 -16.12 4.69
CA ARG A 281 23.17 -15.13 4.78
C ARG A 281 22.57 -15.09 6.18
N LEU A 282 22.30 -16.25 6.79
CA LEU A 282 21.83 -16.35 8.18
C LEU A 282 22.81 -15.73 9.16
N THR A 283 24.12 -16.01 9.01
CA THR A 283 25.17 -15.40 9.83
C THR A 283 25.13 -13.88 9.73
N VAL A 284 25.04 -13.33 8.51
CA VAL A 284 24.98 -11.88 8.29
C VAL A 284 23.70 -11.30 8.92
N LEU A 285 22.55 -11.92 8.71
CA LEU A 285 21.26 -11.44 9.29
C LEU A 285 21.32 -11.40 10.82
N ASN A 286 21.91 -12.42 11.46
CA ASN A 286 22.10 -12.45 12.92
C ASN A 286 23.06 -11.36 13.44
N THR A 287 23.92 -10.79 12.59
CA THR A 287 24.74 -9.61 12.93
C THR A 287 24.03 -8.27 12.67
N ILE A 288 23.07 -8.25 11.74
CA ILE A 288 22.31 -7.05 11.40
C ILE A 288 21.31 -6.70 12.50
N PHE A 289 20.49 -7.68 12.88
CA PHE A 289 19.38 -7.43 13.80
C PHE A 289 19.85 -7.39 15.27
N PRO A 290 19.18 -6.60 16.13
CA PRO A 290 19.53 -6.50 17.54
C PRO A 290 19.20 -7.80 18.27
N ALA A 291 19.91 -8.07 19.37
CA ALA A 291 19.76 -9.30 20.19
C ALA A 291 18.31 -9.57 20.66
N GLN A 292 17.49 -8.54 20.74
CA GLN A 292 16.05 -8.66 21.10
C GLN A 292 15.22 -9.44 20.06
N VAL A 293 15.70 -9.59 18.83
CA VAL A 293 15.07 -10.43 17.80
C VAL A 293 15.24 -11.91 18.13
N GLY A 294 16.25 -12.27 18.92
CA GLY A 294 16.68 -13.65 19.08
C GLY A 294 17.49 -14.13 17.87
N GLU A 295 17.59 -15.43 17.69
CA GLU A 295 18.34 -16.03 16.61
C GLU A 295 17.46 -16.33 15.40
N ILE A 296 17.99 -16.08 14.20
CA ILE A 296 17.39 -16.45 12.93
C ILE A 296 17.98 -17.81 12.51
N HIS A 297 17.14 -18.85 12.53
CA HIS A 297 17.62 -20.23 12.34
C HIS A 297 17.50 -20.71 10.89
N GLN A 298 16.48 -20.23 10.15
CA GLN A 298 16.20 -20.72 8.80
C GLN A 298 15.59 -19.61 7.95
N MET A 299 15.75 -19.70 6.64
CA MET A 299 15.09 -18.80 5.68
C MET A 299 14.43 -19.58 4.55
N SER A 300 13.38 -19.00 3.97
CA SER A 300 12.81 -19.46 2.70
C SER A 300 13.74 -19.05 1.54
N PRO A 301 13.55 -19.61 0.34
CA PRO A 301 14.15 -19.06 -0.87
C PRO A 301 13.85 -17.57 -0.99
N LEU A 302 14.87 -16.76 -1.28
CA LEU A 302 14.75 -15.32 -1.40
C LEU A 302 14.45 -14.92 -2.86
N LYS A 303 13.60 -13.91 -3.03
CA LYS A 303 13.32 -13.26 -4.33
C LYS A 303 13.92 -11.86 -4.32
N VAL A 304 14.39 -11.42 -5.49
CA VAL A 304 15.06 -10.12 -5.64
C VAL A 304 14.19 -9.18 -6.48
N PHE A 305 14.06 -7.94 -6.00
CA PHE A 305 13.30 -6.89 -6.70
C PHE A 305 14.11 -5.60 -6.74
N PRO A 306 14.26 -4.94 -7.90
CA PRO A 306 14.88 -3.63 -7.99
C PRO A 306 14.00 -2.57 -7.32
N LEU A 307 14.65 -1.59 -6.69
CA LEU A 307 13.98 -0.55 -5.92
C LEU A 307 14.13 0.82 -6.58
N GLY A 308 13.01 1.53 -6.66
CA GLY A 308 12.99 2.87 -7.20
C GLY A 308 11.78 3.68 -6.71
N LEU A 309 11.83 4.95 -6.96
CA LEU A 309 10.72 5.88 -6.85
C LEU A 309 10.15 6.13 -8.25
N ASN A 310 8.85 5.97 -8.40
CA ASN A 310 8.12 6.44 -9.56
C ASN A 310 6.86 7.14 -9.07
N ALA A 311 6.76 8.44 -9.24
CA ALA A 311 5.65 9.21 -8.69
C ALA A 311 5.17 10.27 -9.69
N HIS A 312 3.92 10.19 -10.10
CA HIS A 312 3.27 11.24 -10.87
C HIS A 312 3.21 12.53 -10.07
N ARG A 313 3.45 13.66 -10.71
CA ARG A 313 3.31 14.97 -10.06
C ARG A 313 1.86 15.25 -9.67
N ARG A 314 0.91 14.86 -10.53
CA ARG A 314 -0.52 14.94 -10.29
C ARG A 314 -1.14 13.55 -10.36
N GLN A 315 -2.15 13.31 -9.52
CA GLN A 315 -2.94 12.09 -9.59
C GLN A 315 -4.07 12.22 -10.63
N VAL A 316 -4.52 13.43 -10.88
CA VAL A 316 -5.62 13.76 -11.79
C VAL A 316 -5.04 14.27 -13.12
N SER A 317 -5.60 13.78 -14.22
CA SER A 317 -5.35 14.24 -15.59
C SER A 317 -6.68 14.52 -16.28
N ASP A 318 -6.71 15.56 -17.11
CA ASP A 318 -7.80 15.87 -18.05
C ASP A 318 -9.22 15.92 -17.44
N GLY A 319 -9.31 16.10 -16.13
CA GLY A 319 -10.59 16.32 -15.43
C GLY A 319 -11.47 15.07 -15.23
N ALA A 320 -11.13 13.93 -15.85
CA ALA A 320 -11.91 12.70 -15.79
C ALA A 320 -11.07 11.42 -15.58
N LEU A 321 -9.75 11.56 -15.45
CA LEU A 321 -8.81 10.47 -15.23
C LEU A 321 -8.07 10.67 -13.91
N VAL A 322 -8.06 9.65 -13.04
CA VAL A 322 -7.34 9.67 -11.78
C VAL A 322 -6.52 8.40 -11.59
N ARG A 323 -5.31 8.55 -11.03
CA ARG A 323 -4.42 7.45 -10.63
C ARG A 323 -4.41 7.31 -9.12
N ILE A 324 -4.51 6.07 -8.63
CA ILE A 324 -4.47 5.76 -7.19
C ILE A 324 -3.46 4.64 -6.90
N GLY A 325 -2.96 4.59 -5.66
CA GLY A 325 -2.04 3.56 -5.23
C GLY A 325 -0.74 3.54 -6.05
N ASN A 326 -0.27 2.36 -6.43
CA ASN A 326 0.98 2.20 -7.18
C ASN A 326 0.93 2.81 -8.60
N ALA A 327 -0.25 2.97 -9.18
CA ALA A 327 -0.41 3.69 -10.43
C ALA A 327 -0.07 5.18 -10.32
N ALA A 328 -0.28 5.76 -9.15
CA ALA A 328 0.07 7.16 -8.86
C ALA A 328 1.50 7.31 -8.33
N GLN A 329 1.94 6.37 -7.49
CA GLN A 329 3.28 6.38 -6.89
C GLN A 329 3.74 5.00 -6.43
N THR A 330 4.93 4.60 -6.87
CA THR A 330 5.67 3.46 -6.32
C THR A 330 6.79 4.00 -5.44
N LEU A 331 6.85 3.51 -4.20
CA LEU A 331 7.76 3.99 -3.17
C LEU A 331 8.78 2.92 -2.79
N HIS A 332 9.89 3.36 -2.17
CA HIS A 332 10.79 2.44 -1.49
C HIS A 332 10.03 1.68 -0.39
N PRO A 333 10.26 0.36 -0.20
CA PRO A 333 9.53 -0.46 0.79
C PRO A 333 9.79 -0.08 2.25
N VAL A 334 10.73 0.84 2.51
CA VAL A 334 10.98 1.37 3.86
C VAL A 334 9.70 1.83 4.51
N ALA A 335 9.45 1.39 5.72
CA ALA A 335 8.24 1.66 6.50
C ALA A 335 6.91 1.09 5.92
N GLY A 336 6.91 0.28 4.86
CA GLY A 336 5.74 -0.45 4.35
C GLY A 336 4.53 0.41 3.94
N GLN A 337 4.73 1.67 3.52
CA GLN A 337 3.63 2.63 3.36
C GLN A 337 2.94 2.64 1.99
N GLY A 338 3.50 1.97 0.98
CA GLY A 338 2.99 2.08 -0.40
C GLY A 338 1.50 1.72 -0.53
N PHE A 339 1.10 0.57 -0.02
CA PHE A 339 -0.29 0.13 -0.06
C PHE A 339 -1.22 1.00 0.81
N ASN A 340 -0.78 1.39 2.00
CA ASN A 340 -1.57 2.23 2.91
C ASN A 340 -1.90 3.59 2.28
N LEU A 341 -0.98 4.14 1.48
CA LEU A 341 -1.20 5.36 0.73
C LEU A 341 -2.30 5.19 -0.32
N GLY A 342 -2.35 4.02 -0.98
CA GLY A 342 -3.40 3.68 -1.95
C GLY A 342 -4.79 3.61 -1.33
N LEU A 343 -4.95 3.03 -0.13
CA LEU A 343 -6.24 3.02 0.57
C LEU A 343 -6.67 4.43 1.03
N ARG A 344 -5.73 5.29 1.40
CA ARG A 344 -6.03 6.70 1.67
C ARG A 344 -6.48 7.44 0.41
N ASP A 345 -5.91 7.11 -0.75
CA ASP A 345 -6.37 7.64 -2.05
C ASP A 345 -7.82 7.23 -2.30
N VAL A 346 -8.17 5.95 -2.10
CA VAL A 346 -9.54 5.45 -2.24
C VAL A 346 -10.52 6.20 -1.34
N HIS A 347 -10.18 6.35 -0.05
CA HIS A 347 -11.03 7.03 0.91
C HIS A 347 -11.34 8.49 0.49
N GLU A 348 -10.32 9.27 0.14
CA GLU A 348 -10.49 10.68 -0.22
C GLU A 348 -11.16 10.86 -1.59
N LEU A 349 -10.89 9.96 -2.55
CA LEU A 349 -11.56 9.97 -3.85
C LEU A 349 -13.06 9.71 -3.68
N LEU A 350 -13.42 8.65 -2.96
CA LEU A 350 -14.81 8.32 -2.70
C LEU A 350 -15.53 9.44 -1.95
N ALA A 351 -14.91 9.99 -0.92
CA ALA A 351 -15.48 11.10 -0.16
C ALA A 351 -15.69 12.36 -1.03
N ALA A 352 -14.85 12.60 -2.02
CA ALA A 352 -15.04 13.71 -2.97
C ALA A 352 -16.19 13.44 -3.95
N LEU A 353 -16.28 12.21 -4.49
CA LEU A 353 -17.36 11.80 -5.39
C LEU A 353 -18.73 11.84 -4.69
N VAL A 354 -18.82 11.29 -3.47
CA VAL A 354 -20.06 11.31 -2.68
C VAL A 354 -20.55 12.75 -2.40
N ARG A 355 -19.64 13.66 -2.05
CA ARG A 355 -20.00 15.07 -1.87
C ARG A 355 -20.49 15.73 -3.17
N ALA A 356 -19.86 15.41 -4.28
CA ALA A 356 -20.24 15.98 -5.58
C ALA A 356 -21.57 15.42 -6.09
N SER A 357 -21.98 14.21 -5.68
CA SER A 357 -23.25 13.59 -6.08
C SER A 357 -24.47 14.11 -5.28
N GLN A 358 -24.26 14.79 -4.15
CA GLN A 358 -25.36 15.29 -3.31
C GLN A 358 -26.16 16.46 -3.93
N GLY A 359 -25.62 17.11 -4.97
CA GLY A 359 -26.22 18.28 -5.64
C GLY A 359 -26.95 17.97 -6.95
N GLY A 360 -27.17 16.70 -7.30
CA GLY A 360 -27.75 16.29 -8.59
C GLY A 360 -26.73 15.61 -9.48
N ALA A 361 -26.52 16.07 -10.73
CA ALA A 361 -25.49 15.52 -11.61
C ALA A 361 -24.10 15.68 -10.99
N THR A 362 -23.31 14.60 -10.96
CA THR A 362 -21.99 14.58 -10.35
C THR A 362 -20.97 15.39 -11.18
N ASP A 363 -20.51 16.53 -10.66
CA ASP A 363 -19.37 17.24 -11.24
C ASP A 363 -18.06 16.50 -10.92
N VAL A 364 -17.70 15.55 -11.78
CA VAL A 364 -16.50 14.72 -11.66
C VAL A 364 -15.24 15.59 -11.60
N ALA A 365 -15.14 16.60 -12.45
CA ALA A 365 -13.96 17.47 -12.50
C ALA A 365 -13.74 18.23 -11.18
N SER A 366 -14.83 18.70 -10.55
CA SER A 366 -14.76 19.35 -9.24
C SER A 366 -14.40 18.38 -8.13
N ALA A 367 -14.99 17.16 -8.15
CA ALA A 367 -14.63 16.10 -7.21
C ALA A 367 -13.15 15.75 -7.28
N LEU A 368 -12.60 15.59 -8.48
CA LEU A 368 -11.19 15.26 -8.69
C LEU A 368 -10.25 16.40 -8.25
N ARG A 369 -10.60 17.66 -8.51
CA ARG A 369 -9.86 18.81 -7.98
C ARG A 369 -9.82 18.84 -6.45
N GLN A 370 -10.96 18.51 -5.80
CA GLN A 370 -11.03 18.42 -4.34
C GLN A 370 -10.20 17.26 -3.78
N PHE A 371 -10.29 16.10 -4.41
CA PHE A 371 -9.47 14.93 -4.09
C PHE A 371 -7.98 15.29 -4.14
N GLU A 372 -7.49 15.84 -5.24
CA GLU A 372 -6.07 16.18 -5.43
C GLU A 372 -5.58 17.16 -4.36
N ARG A 373 -6.35 18.21 -4.07
CA ARG A 373 -5.99 19.20 -3.01
C ARG A 373 -5.84 18.55 -1.63
N ARG A 374 -6.70 17.60 -1.28
CA ARG A 374 -6.66 16.92 0.02
C ARG A 374 -5.54 15.90 0.11
N ARG A 375 -5.26 15.20 -1.00
CA ARG A 375 -4.23 14.16 -1.02
C ARG A 375 -2.82 14.68 -1.14
N GLN A 376 -2.63 15.82 -1.81
CA GLN A 376 -1.31 16.35 -2.13
C GLN A 376 -0.39 16.55 -0.91
N PRO A 377 -0.82 17.11 0.24
CA PRO A 377 0.05 17.30 1.41
C PRO A 377 0.52 15.97 2.04
N ASP A 378 -0.40 15.00 2.23
CA ASP A 378 -0.08 13.69 2.79
C ASP A 378 0.86 12.91 1.86
N ARG A 379 0.51 12.88 0.58
CA ARG A 379 1.27 12.22 -0.47
C ARG A 379 2.69 12.79 -0.59
N PHE A 380 2.82 14.11 -0.67
CA PHE A 380 4.13 14.77 -0.76
C PHE A 380 4.99 14.49 0.47
N THR A 381 4.42 14.59 1.67
CA THR A 381 5.14 14.33 2.92
C THR A 381 5.67 12.89 2.96
N LEU A 382 4.84 11.93 2.54
CA LEU A 382 5.22 10.52 2.58
C LEU A 382 6.28 10.19 1.50
N ILE A 383 6.11 10.68 0.27
CA ILE A 383 7.09 10.50 -0.82
C ILE A 383 8.44 11.12 -0.42
N ALA A 384 8.44 12.38 0.06
CA ALA A 384 9.66 13.05 0.47
C ALA A 384 10.31 12.35 1.68
N GLY A 385 9.52 11.90 2.66
CA GLY A 385 10.01 11.18 3.84
C GLY A 385 10.64 9.84 3.49
N THR A 386 9.99 9.03 2.65
CA THR A 386 10.54 7.74 2.21
C THR A 386 11.76 7.89 1.32
N ASP A 387 11.78 8.87 0.39
CA ASP A 387 12.95 9.19 -0.43
C ASP A 387 14.13 9.66 0.43
N PHE A 388 13.86 10.51 1.42
CA PHE A 388 14.87 10.95 2.38
C PHE A 388 15.44 9.77 3.18
N LEU A 389 14.59 8.90 3.73
CA LEU A 389 15.04 7.72 4.47
C LEU A 389 15.85 6.77 3.59
N ALA A 390 15.35 6.42 2.41
CA ALA A 390 16.04 5.54 1.47
C ALA A 390 17.45 6.03 1.12
N ARG A 391 17.65 7.33 1.02
CA ARG A 391 18.93 7.94 0.64
C ARG A 391 19.85 8.26 1.81
N SER A 392 19.28 8.73 2.93
CA SER A 392 20.09 9.23 4.04
C SER A 392 20.90 8.14 4.73
N PHE A 393 20.40 6.89 4.75
CA PHE A 393 21.09 5.79 5.42
C PHE A 393 22.16 5.10 4.57
N THR A 394 22.18 5.33 3.26
CA THR A 394 23.20 4.81 2.36
C THR A 394 24.47 5.68 2.25
N PHE A 395 24.42 6.91 2.81
CA PHE A 395 25.63 7.77 2.82
C PHE A 395 26.62 7.33 3.90
N PRO A 396 27.87 6.96 3.53
CA PRO A 396 28.85 6.33 4.42
C PRO A 396 29.60 7.32 5.34
N ALA A 397 29.05 8.54 5.59
CA ALA A 397 29.74 9.52 6.42
C ALA A 397 29.50 9.30 7.92
N PRO A 398 30.54 9.08 8.77
CA PRO A 398 30.39 8.85 10.22
C PRO A 398 29.64 9.97 10.95
N ILE A 399 29.82 11.23 10.51
CA ILE A 399 29.12 12.37 11.08
C ILE A 399 27.60 12.25 10.85
N LEU A 400 27.17 11.79 9.68
CA LEU A 400 25.76 11.57 9.36
C LEU A 400 25.20 10.38 10.14
N ALA A 401 25.97 9.32 10.37
CA ALA A 401 25.55 8.21 11.21
C ALA A 401 25.30 8.67 12.65
N THR A 402 26.18 9.50 13.21
CA THR A 402 26.00 10.10 14.53
C THR A 402 24.78 11.02 14.57
N ALA A 403 24.60 11.90 13.58
CA ALA A 403 23.45 12.78 13.50
C ALA A 403 22.11 12.00 13.41
N ARG A 404 22.07 10.92 12.61
CA ARG A 404 20.90 10.02 12.53
C ARG A 404 20.61 9.35 13.87
N GLY A 405 21.64 8.81 14.53
CA GLY A 405 21.49 8.21 15.86
C GLY A 405 20.98 9.18 16.90
N LEU A 406 21.51 10.42 16.93
CA LEU A 406 20.99 11.49 17.78
C LEU A 406 19.54 11.84 17.44
N GLY A 407 19.17 11.85 16.15
CA GLY A 407 17.80 12.05 15.69
C GLY A 407 16.85 10.95 16.19
N LEU A 408 17.26 9.68 16.11
CA LEU A 408 16.49 8.56 16.70
C LEU A 408 16.34 8.72 18.23
N GLY A 409 17.41 9.07 18.93
CA GLY A 409 17.38 9.31 20.37
C GLY A 409 16.48 10.48 20.75
N ALA A 410 16.55 11.59 20.03
CA ALA A 410 15.65 12.74 20.23
C ALA A 410 14.19 12.36 19.94
N MET A 411 13.91 11.61 18.88
CA MET A 411 12.58 11.11 18.57
C MET A 411 12.03 10.23 19.69
N GLN A 412 12.87 9.36 20.27
CA GLN A 412 12.47 8.52 21.41
C GLN A 412 12.20 9.34 22.66
N ALA A 413 13.01 10.36 22.92
CA ALA A 413 12.90 11.20 24.12
C ALA A 413 11.72 12.18 24.08
N LEU A 414 11.37 12.69 22.88
CA LEU A 414 10.32 13.69 22.69
C LEU A 414 8.95 13.01 22.44
N GLY A 415 8.26 12.64 23.50
CA GLY A 415 6.97 11.94 23.46
C GLY A 415 5.92 12.56 22.51
N PRO A 416 5.71 13.89 22.48
CA PRO A 416 4.78 14.51 21.52
C PRO A 416 5.18 14.27 20.05
N LEU A 417 6.46 14.37 19.73
CA LEU A 417 6.97 14.14 18.38
C LEU A 417 6.81 12.67 17.96
N LYS A 418 7.16 11.75 18.85
CA LYS A 418 6.95 10.30 18.66
C LYS A 418 5.48 9.97 18.40
N ARG A 419 4.56 10.56 19.19
CA ARG A 419 3.10 10.39 18.98
C ARG A 419 2.63 10.96 17.65
N ALA A 420 3.09 12.13 17.26
CA ALA A 420 2.75 12.74 15.97
C ALA A 420 3.23 11.87 14.80
N LEU A 421 4.45 11.33 14.88
CA LEU A 421 4.97 10.37 13.89
C LEU A 421 4.09 9.11 13.84
N ALA A 422 3.82 8.47 14.98
CA ALA A 422 2.99 7.28 15.06
C ALA A 422 1.60 7.51 14.47
N ASN A 423 0.93 8.62 14.79
CA ASN A 423 -0.36 8.98 14.22
C ASN A 423 -0.30 9.19 12.70
N THR A 424 0.74 9.85 12.20
CA THR A 424 0.94 10.03 10.75
C THR A 424 1.16 8.69 10.04
N MET A 425 1.90 7.77 10.64
CA MET A 425 2.13 6.43 10.10
C MET A 425 0.83 5.59 10.10
N MET A 426 0.05 5.65 11.19
CA MET A 426 -1.20 4.91 11.32
C MET A 426 -2.32 5.44 10.42
N PHE A 427 -2.50 6.76 10.34
CA PHE A 427 -3.71 7.37 9.77
C PHE A 427 -3.45 8.33 8.61
N GLY A 428 -2.21 8.70 8.35
CA GLY A 428 -1.86 9.76 7.41
C GLY A 428 -2.03 11.16 8.01
N ARG A 429 -1.75 12.14 7.18
CA ARG A 429 -2.00 13.56 7.49
C ARG A 429 -3.47 13.87 7.15
N ARG A 430 -4.27 14.13 8.15
CA ARG A 430 -5.66 14.60 8.01
C ARG A 430 -5.76 16.08 8.29
#